data_467465814375fb5e1bba9d3ce00ec4da
#
_entry.id   467465814375fb5e1bba9d3ce00ec4da
#
_cell.length_a   1.000
_cell.length_b   1.000
_cell.length_c   1.000
_cell.angle_alpha   90.00
_cell.angle_beta   90.00
_cell.angle_gamma   90.00
#
_symmetry.space_group_name_H-M   'P 1'
#
loop_
_entity.id
_entity.type
_entity.pdbx_description
1 polymer ?
#
loop_
_entity_poly.entity_id
_entity_poly.type
_entity_poly.pdbx_seq_one_letter_code
_entity_poly.pdbx_strand_id
1 'polypeptide(L)'
;MLTIRLTRKGKKNQPFFRVVLVDKRKSSTAGRAVEDLGFVNPLTKKRSFNKERIQYWMSKGAQPSETIHNWLVEEKIIEAKKIHVSKLSKKKQAEIDKAKADAIAAEKTKADVAAASKPADLPAQAGEAKPEEPKLETPAAS
;
A
#
# COMPACT_ATOMS: atom_id res chain seq x y z
N MET A 1 -25.95 -2.38 0.84
CA MET A 1 -24.50 -2.28 0.95
C MET A 1 -24.05 -1.04 0.19
N LEU A 2 -23.36 -0.11 0.85
CA LEU A 2 -22.89 1.13 0.24
C LEU A 2 -21.54 0.93 -0.44
N THR A 3 -21.35 1.59 -1.58
CA THR A 3 -20.12 1.53 -2.36
C THR A 3 -19.71 2.93 -2.80
N ILE A 4 -18.41 3.23 -2.66
CA ILE A 4 -17.82 4.47 -3.16
C ILE A 4 -17.38 4.23 -4.60
N ARG A 5 -17.93 4.99 -5.55
CA ARG A 5 -17.72 4.81 -7.00
C ARG A 5 -17.51 6.14 -7.71
N LEU A 6 -16.99 6.04 -8.93
CA LEU A 6 -16.88 7.16 -9.85
C LEU A 6 -18.16 7.32 -10.67
N THR A 7 -18.64 8.56 -10.79
CA THR A 7 -19.72 8.94 -11.70
C THR A 7 -19.16 9.92 -12.72
N ARG A 8 -19.32 9.63 -14.01
CA ARG A 8 -18.88 10.54 -15.06
C ARG A 8 -19.88 11.68 -15.24
N LYS A 9 -19.39 12.92 -15.22
CA LYS A 9 -20.17 14.15 -15.41
C LYS A 9 -19.68 15.02 -16.59
N GLY A 10 -18.53 14.74 -17.16
CA GLY A 10 -17.95 15.53 -18.24
C GLY A 10 -18.62 15.35 -19.60
N LYS A 11 -18.30 16.23 -20.54
CA LYS A 11 -18.70 16.18 -21.95
C LYS A 11 -17.91 15.11 -22.72
N LYS A 12 -18.28 14.89 -24.01
CA LYS A 12 -17.49 14.05 -24.93
C LYS A 12 -16.06 14.60 -25.03
N ASN A 13 -15.07 13.75 -24.92
CA ASN A 13 -13.64 14.08 -24.91
C ASN A 13 -13.13 14.93 -23.73
N GLN A 14 -14.01 15.32 -22.77
CA GLN A 14 -13.64 16.03 -21.54
C GLN A 14 -14.16 15.26 -20.32
N PRO A 15 -13.54 14.15 -19.96
CA PRO A 15 -13.98 13.35 -18.82
C PRO A 15 -13.74 14.11 -17.51
N PHE A 16 -14.79 14.18 -16.70
CA PHE A 16 -14.75 14.65 -15.33
C PHE A 16 -15.50 13.65 -14.46
N PHE A 17 -14.94 13.27 -13.35
CA PHE A 17 -15.53 12.27 -12.47
C PHE A 17 -15.82 12.87 -11.11
N ARG A 18 -16.99 12.53 -10.56
CA ARG A 18 -17.31 12.70 -9.15
C ARG A 18 -17.13 11.39 -8.41
N VAL A 19 -16.65 11.48 -7.21
CA VAL A 19 -16.58 10.38 -6.26
C VAL A 19 -17.85 10.43 -5.44
N VAL A 20 -18.68 9.40 -5.57
CA VAL A 20 -20.01 9.36 -4.95
C VAL A 20 -20.20 8.11 -4.12
N LEU A 21 -20.96 8.25 -3.05
CA LEU A 21 -21.46 7.14 -2.26
C LEU A 21 -22.83 6.72 -2.79
N VAL A 22 -22.93 5.46 -3.21
CA VAL A 22 -24.18 4.89 -3.75
C VAL A 22 -24.41 3.48 -3.22
N ASP A 23 -25.66 3.02 -3.27
CA ASP A 23 -25.96 1.61 -3.02
C ASP A 23 -25.38 0.75 -4.17
N LYS A 24 -24.77 -0.39 -3.83
CA LYS A 24 -24.18 -1.32 -4.79
C LYS A 24 -25.16 -1.77 -5.89
N ARG A 25 -26.44 -1.85 -5.57
CA ARG A 25 -27.51 -2.24 -6.50
C ARG A 25 -27.86 -1.15 -7.52
N LYS A 26 -27.62 0.12 -7.18
CA LYS A 26 -27.95 1.26 -8.03
C LYS A 26 -26.80 1.61 -8.98
N SER A 27 -27.17 2.04 -10.19
CA SER A 27 -26.18 2.60 -11.11
C SER A 27 -25.60 3.91 -10.56
N SER A 28 -24.32 4.14 -10.76
CA SER A 28 -23.68 5.41 -10.37
C SER A 28 -24.18 6.62 -11.19
N THR A 29 -24.76 6.38 -12.37
CA THR A 29 -25.19 7.43 -13.30
C THR A 29 -26.66 7.78 -13.17
N ALA A 30 -27.52 6.78 -12.99
CA ALA A 30 -28.98 6.92 -12.97
C ALA A 30 -29.57 7.05 -11.57
N GLY A 31 -28.80 6.75 -10.50
CA GLY A 31 -29.25 6.84 -9.14
C GLY A 31 -28.89 8.16 -8.46
N ARG A 32 -29.72 8.61 -7.51
CA ARG A 32 -29.31 9.69 -6.61
C ARG A 32 -28.22 9.19 -5.69
N ALA A 33 -27.07 9.86 -5.68
CA ALA A 33 -26.02 9.58 -4.73
C ALA A 33 -26.47 9.91 -3.29
N VAL A 34 -26.03 9.14 -2.32
CA VAL A 34 -26.25 9.43 -0.91
C VAL A 34 -25.46 10.67 -0.52
N GLU A 35 -24.19 10.73 -0.97
CA GLU A 35 -23.28 11.84 -0.68
C GLU A 35 -22.21 11.96 -1.78
N ASP A 36 -21.76 13.20 -2.05
CA ASP A 36 -20.62 13.50 -2.92
C ASP A 36 -19.35 13.61 -2.05
N LEU A 37 -18.37 12.76 -2.30
CA LEU A 37 -17.15 12.63 -1.51
C LEU A 37 -15.92 13.29 -2.16
N GLY A 38 -16.09 13.84 -3.36
CA GLY A 38 -15.00 14.52 -4.06
C GLY A 38 -15.09 14.46 -5.58
N PHE A 39 -14.00 14.85 -6.23
CA PHE A 39 -13.91 14.83 -7.69
C PHE A 39 -12.54 14.41 -8.19
N VAL A 40 -12.50 13.97 -9.44
CA VAL A 40 -11.28 13.60 -10.14
C VAL A 40 -11.33 14.10 -11.57
N ASN A 41 -10.32 14.86 -11.96
CA ASN A 41 -10.14 15.30 -13.34
C ASN A 41 -8.91 14.59 -13.93
N PRO A 42 -9.07 13.62 -14.85
CA PRO A 42 -7.95 12.87 -15.42
C PRO A 42 -7.10 13.72 -16.37
N LEU A 43 -7.66 14.72 -17.03
CA LEU A 43 -6.92 15.58 -17.97
C LEU A 43 -5.89 16.45 -17.24
N THR A 44 -6.30 17.08 -16.15
CA THR A 44 -5.42 17.92 -15.32
C THR A 44 -4.72 17.14 -14.21
N LYS A 45 -5.01 15.83 -14.09
CA LYS A 45 -4.53 14.96 -13.00
C LYS A 45 -4.84 15.48 -11.59
N LYS A 46 -5.82 16.40 -11.47
CA LYS A 46 -6.25 16.95 -10.19
C LYS A 46 -7.29 16.03 -9.54
N ARG A 47 -7.07 15.75 -8.27
CA ARG A 47 -7.97 14.96 -7.42
C ARG A 47 -8.25 15.72 -6.13
N SER A 48 -9.47 15.65 -5.67
CA SER A 48 -9.86 16.19 -4.36
C SER A 48 -10.78 15.19 -3.67
N PHE A 49 -10.43 14.80 -2.46
CA PHE A 49 -11.20 13.85 -1.66
C PHE A 49 -11.52 14.47 -0.30
N ASN A 50 -12.76 14.33 0.13
CA ASN A 50 -13.15 14.64 1.50
C ASN A 50 -12.75 13.48 2.41
N LYS A 51 -11.54 13.57 3.00
CA LYS A 51 -10.89 12.50 3.77
C LYS A 51 -11.75 12.06 4.95
N GLU A 52 -12.27 13.00 5.73
CA GLU A 52 -13.07 12.74 6.93
C GLU A 52 -14.34 11.96 6.60
N ARG A 53 -15.07 12.39 5.55
CA ARG A 53 -16.30 11.73 5.15
C ARG A 53 -16.06 10.34 4.57
N ILE A 54 -14.98 10.15 3.84
CA ILE A 54 -14.59 8.84 3.30
C ILE A 54 -14.28 7.87 4.46
N GLN A 55 -13.47 8.29 5.43
CA GLN A 55 -13.15 7.48 6.60
C GLN A 55 -14.39 7.14 7.42
N TYR A 56 -15.28 8.12 7.63
CA TYR A 56 -16.55 7.88 8.30
C TYR A 56 -17.39 6.80 7.60
N TRP A 57 -17.57 6.90 6.28
CA TRP A 57 -18.37 5.92 5.56
C TRP A 57 -17.69 4.55 5.47
N MET A 58 -16.39 4.50 5.42
CA MET A 58 -15.64 3.24 5.48
C MET A 58 -15.81 2.56 6.84
N SER A 59 -15.79 3.31 7.95
CA SER A 59 -16.07 2.77 9.28
C SER A 59 -17.50 2.24 9.41
N LYS A 60 -18.45 2.79 8.63
CA LYS A 60 -19.83 2.29 8.50
C LYS A 60 -19.98 1.12 7.52
N GLY A 61 -18.88 0.63 6.95
CA GLY A 61 -18.87 -0.52 6.05
C GLY A 61 -19.09 -0.20 4.57
N ALA A 62 -18.90 1.04 4.13
CA ALA A 62 -18.90 1.37 2.71
C ALA A 62 -17.60 0.85 2.05
N GLN A 63 -17.74 0.18 0.90
CA GLN A 63 -16.61 -0.38 0.17
C GLN A 63 -16.21 0.53 -1.00
N PRO A 64 -14.94 0.94 -1.10
CA PRO A 64 -14.44 1.65 -2.27
C PRO A 64 -14.29 0.68 -3.45
N SER A 65 -14.52 1.16 -4.68
CA SER A 65 -14.13 0.43 -5.89
C SER A 65 -12.60 0.36 -5.99
N GLU A 66 -12.09 -0.64 -6.71
CA GLU A 66 -10.64 -0.90 -6.85
C GLU A 66 -9.84 0.35 -7.25
N THR A 67 -10.34 1.12 -8.20
CA THR A 67 -9.69 2.36 -8.66
C THR A 67 -9.64 3.41 -7.55
N ILE A 68 -10.75 3.62 -6.84
CA ILE A 68 -10.80 4.58 -5.73
C ILE A 68 -9.93 4.09 -4.59
N HIS A 69 -9.96 2.81 -4.26
CA HIS A 69 -9.10 2.22 -3.24
C HIS A 69 -7.62 2.54 -3.50
N ASN A 70 -7.16 2.35 -4.73
CA ASN A 70 -5.77 2.64 -5.09
C ASN A 70 -5.41 4.13 -4.94
N TRP A 71 -6.36 5.03 -5.28
CA TRP A 71 -6.15 6.46 -5.08
C TRP A 71 -6.15 6.88 -3.61
N LEU A 72 -7.00 6.27 -2.78
CA LEU A 72 -7.01 6.53 -1.35
C LEU A 72 -5.73 6.05 -0.65
N VAL A 73 -5.13 4.97 -1.15
CA VAL A 73 -3.81 4.49 -0.71
C VAL A 73 -2.71 5.48 -1.16
N GLU A 74 -2.77 6.02 -2.39
CA GLU A 74 -1.83 7.05 -2.87
C GLU A 74 -1.87 8.32 -2.03
N GLU A 75 -3.07 8.76 -1.65
CA GLU A 75 -3.29 9.95 -0.80
C GLU A 75 -3.07 9.66 0.70
N LYS A 76 -2.62 8.45 1.05
CA LYS A 76 -2.37 8.01 2.44
C LYS A 76 -3.61 8.17 3.35
N ILE A 77 -4.80 8.02 2.80
CA ILE A 77 -6.06 8.03 3.56
C ILE A 77 -6.32 6.66 4.16
N ILE A 78 -5.86 5.61 3.47
CA ILE A 78 -5.98 4.21 3.89
C ILE A 78 -4.59 3.56 3.87
N GLU A 79 -4.24 2.88 4.94
CA GLU A 79 -3.03 2.06 5.02
C GLU A 79 -3.33 0.65 4.51
N ALA A 80 -3.28 0.47 3.21
CA ALA A 80 -3.50 -0.82 2.57
C ALA A 80 -2.60 -0.99 1.34
N LYS A 81 -2.48 -2.22 0.86
CA LYS A 81 -1.78 -2.51 -0.40
C LYS A 81 -2.64 -2.12 -1.58
N LYS A 82 -2.02 -1.58 -2.65
CA LYS A 82 -2.73 -1.31 -3.91
C LYS A 82 -3.25 -2.60 -4.52
N ILE A 83 -4.48 -2.57 -5.01
CA ILE A 83 -5.13 -3.67 -5.71
C ILE A 83 -4.75 -3.58 -7.18
N HIS A 84 -4.33 -4.69 -7.76
CA HIS A 84 -4.03 -4.77 -9.19
C HIS A 84 -5.33 -4.82 -10.01
N VAL A 85 -5.67 -3.73 -10.67
CA VAL A 85 -6.95 -3.57 -11.40
C VAL A 85 -6.92 -4.22 -12.79
N SER A 86 -5.76 -4.23 -13.45
CA SER A 86 -5.62 -4.82 -14.78
C SER A 86 -5.29 -6.32 -14.68
N LYS A 87 -6.06 -7.14 -15.37
CA LYS A 87 -5.69 -8.55 -15.58
C LYS A 87 -4.53 -8.60 -16.57
N LEU A 88 -3.37 -8.98 -16.11
CA LEU A 88 -2.24 -9.27 -16.98
C LEU A 88 -2.63 -10.42 -17.93
N SER A 89 -2.24 -10.34 -19.20
CA SER A 89 -2.44 -11.45 -20.13
C SER A 89 -1.70 -12.68 -19.59
N LYS A 90 -2.25 -13.88 -19.82
CA LYS A 90 -1.67 -15.16 -19.35
C LYS A 90 -0.18 -15.29 -19.73
N LYS A 91 0.22 -14.77 -20.91
CA LYS A 91 1.63 -14.76 -21.35
C LYS A 91 2.52 -13.91 -20.45
N LYS A 92 2.12 -12.65 -20.15
CA LYS A 92 2.87 -11.77 -19.26
C LYS A 92 2.91 -12.28 -17.82
N GLN A 93 1.82 -12.91 -17.36
CA GLN A 93 1.79 -13.55 -16.04
C GLN A 93 2.85 -14.65 -15.96
N ALA A 94 2.89 -15.54 -16.94
CA ALA A 94 3.86 -16.63 -17.01
C ALA A 94 5.33 -16.14 -17.10
N GLU A 95 5.58 -15.04 -17.80
CA GLU A 95 6.92 -14.42 -17.87
C GLU A 95 7.33 -13.83 -16.52
N ILE A 96 6.40 -13.16 -15.82
CA ILE A 96 6.66 -12.60 -14.48
C ILE A 96 6.88 -13.71 -13.46
N ASP A 97 6.09 -14.79 -13.54
CA ASP A 97 6.21 -15.93 -12.62
C ASP A 97 7.54 -16.68 -12.85
N LYS A 98 7.98 -16.83 -14.13
CA LYS A 98 9.30 -17.35 -14.46
C LYS A 98 10.42 -16.45 -13.93
N ALA A 99 10.35 -15.14 -14.19
CA ALA A 99 11.36 -14.20 -13.74
C ALA A 99 11.48 -14.16 -12.19
N LYS A 100 10.36 -14.32 -11.49
CA LYS A 100 10.36 -14.44 -10.02
C LYS A 100 10.97 -15.76 -9.54
N ALA A 101 10.66 -16.87 -10.23
CA ALA A 101 11.22 -18.17 -9.90
C ALA A 101 12.75 -18.18 -10.10
N ASP A 102 13.21 -17.62 -11.22
CA ASP A 102 14.64 -17.50 -11.52
C ASP A 102 15.38 -16.59 -10.53
N ALA A 103 14.74 -15.48 -10.09
CA ALA A 103 15.29 -14.60 -9.08
C ALA A 103 15.40 -15.28 -7.70
N ILE A 104 14.39 -16.04 -7.30
CA ILE A 104 14.39 -16.80 -6.03
C ILE A 104 15.44 -17.93 -6.08
N ALA A 105 15.61 -18.58 -7.23
CA ALA A 105 16.62 -19.61 -7.42
C ALA A 105 18.04 -19.02 -7.35
N ALA A 106 18.25 -17.86 -7.96
CA ALA A 106 19.53 -17.14 -7.90
C ALA A 106 19.89 -16.63 -6.48
N GLU A 107 18.87 -16.27 -5.69
CA GLU A 107 19.07 -15.82 -4.31
C GLU A 107 19.41 -17.01 -3.40
N LYS A 108 18.77 -18.17 -3.59
CA LYS A 108 19.10 -19.39 -2.86
C LYS A 108 20.53 -19.88 -3.15
N THR A 109 20.96 -19.86 -4.41
CA THR A 109 22.33 -20.26 -4.77
C THR A 109 23.38 -19.33 -4.18
N LYS A 110 23.10 -18.02 -4.05
CA LYS A 110 23.98 -17.07 -3.38
C LYS A 110 24.07 -17.29 -1.86
N ALA A 111 22.95 -17.68 -1.24
CA ALA A 111 22.92 -18.01 0.19
C ALA A 111 23.68 -19.30 0.50
N ASP A 112 23.56 -20.32 -0.34
CA ASP A 112 24.28 -21.59 -0.17
C ASP A 112 25.79 -21.44 -0.38
N VAL A 113 26.22 -20.59 -1.32
CA VAL A 113 27.65 -20.29 -1.55
C VAL A 113 28.24 -19.46 -0.40
N ALA A 114 27.45 -18.59 0.23
CA ALA A 114 27.88 -17.81 1.40
C ALA A 114 27.97 -18.66 2.68
N ALA A 115 27.19 -19.74 2.77
CA ALA A 115 27.25 -20.68 3.90
C ALA A 115 28.43 -21.67 3.80
N ALA A 116 28.94 -21.91 2.59
CA ALA A 116 30.06 -22.85 2.34
C ALA A 116 31.46 -22.22 2.51
N SER A 117 31.57 -20.89 2.70
CA SER A 117 32.84 -20.19 2.86
C SER A 117 33.15 -19.72 4.29
N LYS A 118 32.85 -20.54 5.32
CA LYS A 118 33.46 -20.37 6.65
C LYS A 118 34.57 -21.39 6.81
N PRO A 119 35.86 -20.99 6.78
CA PRO A 119 36.91 -21.87 7.28
C PRO A 119 36.86 -21.88 8.80
N ALA A 120 36.84 -23.11 9.34
CA ALA A 120 37.12 -23.40 10.72
C ALA A 120 38.59 -23.07 10.99
N ASP A 121 38.85 -22.21 11.96
CA ASP A 121 40.09 -22.28 12.73
C ASP A 121 39.87 -21.73 14.15
N LEU A 122 40.02 -22.59 15.12
CA LEU A 122 40.32 -22.34 16.53
C LEU A 122 41.76 -22.78 16.72
N PRO A 123 42.59 -22.21 17.60
CA PRO A 123 42.34 -22.38 19.04
C PRO A 123 42.86 -21.26 19.99
N ALA A 124 42.20 -21.24 21.15
CA ALA A 124 42.68 -21.03 22.52
C ALA A 124 43.84 -20.02 22.83
N GLN A 125 43.61 -19.11 23.73
CA GLN A 125 44.09 -19.09 25.12
C GLN A 125 43.70 -17.80 25.84
N ALA A 126 43.07 -17.99 26.97
CA ALA A 126 43.34 -17.52 28.33
C ALA A 126 43.81 -16.06 28.56
N GLY A 127 43.10 -15.37 29.42
CA GLY A 127 43.58 -14.14 30.06
C GLY A 127 42.45 -13.44 30.84
N GLU A 128 42.33 -13.79 32.13
CA GLU A 128 41.56 -13.11 33.17
C GLU A 128 41.78 -11.58 33.16
N ALA A 129 40.74 -10.87 33.45
CA ALA A 129 40.66 -9.87 34.53
C ALA A 129 39.29 -9.14 34.53
N LYS A 130 38.61 -9.32 35.63
CA LYS A 130 37.48 -8.56 36.20
C LYS A 130 38.13 -7.42 37.05
N PRO A 131 37.40 -6.48 37.64
CA PRO A 131 36.30 -5.61 37.24
C PRO A 131 36.59 -4.14 37.60
N GLU A 132 35.76 -3.20 37.18
CA GLU A 132 35.47 -2.02 38.01
C GLU A 132 34.29 -1.20 37.42
N GLU A 133 33.17 -1.21 38.14
CA GLU A 133 32.30 -0.05 38.23
C GLU A 133 32.98 1.05 39.08
N PRO A 134 32.74 2.35 38.82
CA PRO A 134 31.84 3.00 39.74
C PRO A 134 30.95 4.15 39.23
N LYS A 135 29.77 4.18 39.86
CA LYS A 135 29.03 5.35 40.42
C LYS A 135 28.66 6.55 39.55
N LEU A 136 27.35 6.68 39.46
CA LEU A 136 26.52 7.81 39.95
C LEU A 136 27.20 9.18 40.05
N GLU A 137 26.62 10.15 39.33
CA GLU A 137 26.26 11.45 39.91
C GLU A 137 25.24 12.17 39.02
N THR A 138 24.02 12.35 39.54
CA THR A 138 23.18 13.49 39.26
C THR A 138 23.68 14.65 40.12
N PRO A 139 23.55 15.92 39.69
CA PRO A 139 22.67 16.78 40.47
C PRO A 139 21.76 17.71 39.61
N ALA A 140 20.65 17.90 40.19
CA ALA A 140 19.62 18.86 40.27
C ALA A 140 19.99 20.35 40.09
N ALA A 141 18.97 21.05 39.55
CA ALA A 141 18.50 22.40 39.94
C ALA A 141 19.37 23.63 39.57
N SER A 142 18.88 24.47 38.75
CA SER A 142 18.35 25.80 38.98
C SER A 142 17.57 26.28 37.78
#